data_5898737d13f18fba691532c06ca32f05
#
_entry.id   5898737d13f18fba691532c06ca32f05
#
_cell.length_a   1.000
_cell.length_b   1.000
_cell.length_c   1.000
_cell.angle_alpha   90.00
_cell.angle_beta   90.00
_cell.angle_gamma   90.00
#
_symmetry.space_group_name_H-M   'P 1'
#
loop_
_entity.id
_entity.type
_entity.pdbx_description
1 polymer ?
#
loop_
_entity_poly.entity_id
_entity_poly.type
_entity_poly.pdbx_seq_one_letter_code
_entity_poly.pdbx_strand_id
1 'polypeptide(L)'
;MKLEHLVFDFDKFASEMQNLKDKKHFDYLVTIVGEDFGAEEGLGCVYILENTDSHERCSVKMLAKVVDGESVIPTVTNIWHVADLLEREVYDFFGILFLGHPDMRRLFLRNDFKGHPFRKDWKFNDDYVLEDDKEPDYGMEYWLDKDGHLCSKQNKLFTDDDYVINIGPQHPSTHGVLRLQTVVDGETVKRVYPHLGYIHRGIEKMCESYTYPQSLALTDRLNYLSAMMHRHALVGVIEEGMGVELTDRIKYIRTIMDELQRLDSHLLYVGCCAQDMGALTAFLYSMRDREHVLNCMEETTGGRLIQNYYRIGGLQDDIDP
;
A
#
# COMPACT_ATOMS: atom_id res chain seq x y z
N MET A 1 10.62 2.01 -20.29
CA MET A 1 11.97 1.91 -19.68
C MET A 1 12.00 0.61 -18.89
N LYS A 2 12.79 -0.40 -19.28
CA LYS A 2 12.95 -1.60 -18.45
C LYS A 2 13.79 -1.18 -17.23
N LEU A 3 13.23 -1.16 -16.06
CA LEU A 3 13.98 -1.09 -14.82
C LEU A 3 14.80 -2.40 -14.73
N GLU A 4 16.10 -2.31 -14.94
CA GLU A 4 16.98 -3.43 -14.64
C GLU A 4 17.05 -3.56 -13.12
N HIS A 5 16.65 -4.73 -12.62
CA HIS A 5 16.72 -4.99 -11.17
C HIS A 5 18.17 -5.22 -10.77
N LEU A 6 18.63 -4.51 -9.74
CA LEU A 6 19.84 -4.91 -9.04
C LEU A 6 19.53 -6.18 -8.24
N VAL A 7 20.42 -7.15 -8.28
CA VAL A 7 20.27 -8.41 -7.53
C VAL A 7 21.45 -8.54 -6.58
N PHE A 8 21.17 -8.77 -5.32
CA PHE A 8 22.19 -8.90 -4.29
C PHE A 8 22.17 -10.29 -3.65
N ASP A 9 23.34 -10.74 -3.20
CA ASP A 9 23.46 -11.94 -2.40
C ASP A 9 22.82 -11.71 -1.02
N PHE A 10 22.22 -12.75 -0.46
CA PHE A 10 21.53 -12.69 0.83
C PHE A 10 22.40 -12.10 1.95
N ASP A 11 23.65 -12.57 2.08
CA ASP A 11 24.56 -12.15 3.15
C ASP A 11 25.06 -10.70 3.01
N LYS A 12 24.99 -10.14 1.79
CA LYS A 12 25.40 -8.76 1.47
C LYS A 12 24.23 -7.79 1.39
N PHE A 13 23.01 -8.29 1.36
CA PHE A 13 21.82 -7.49 1.05
C PHE A 13 21.71 -6.23 1.92
N ALA A 14 21.74 -6.37 3.25
CA ALA A 14 21.61 -5.21 4.14
C ALA A 14 22.74 -4.18 3.94
N SER A 15 23.97 -4.64 3.72
CA SER A 15 25.12 -3.75 3.50
C SER A 15 25.07 -3.04 2.15
N GLU A 16 24.57 -3.70 1.10
CA GLU A 16 24.40 -3.08 -0.22
C GLU A 16 23.22 -2.09 -0.22
N MET A 17 22.12 -2.40 0.48
CA MET A 17 21.01 -1.47 0.66
C MET A 17 21.45 -0.22 1.43
N GLN A 18 22.29 -0.37 2.48
CA GLN A 18 22.91 0.76 3.17
C GLN A 18 23.80 1.60 2.24
N ASN A 19 24.60 0.92 1.38
CA ASN A 19 25.44 1.62 0.39
C ASN A 19 24.60 2.41 -0.64
N LEU A 20 23.45 1.89 -1.06
CA LEU A 20 22.53 2.61 -1.96
C LEU A 20 22.04 3.91 -1.31
N LYS A 21 21.71 3.87 -0.02
CA LYS A 21 21.30 5.07 0.73
C LYS A 21 22.46 6.05 0.92
N ASP A 22 23.58 5.60 1.48
CA ASP A 22 24.64 6.48 1.96
C ASP A 22 25.54 7.03 0.83
N LYS A 23 25.82 6.18 -0.19
CA LYS A 23 26.76 6.55 -1.25
C LYS A 23 26.09 6.99 -2.55
N LYS A 24 24.89 6.41 -2.85
CA LYS A 24 24.16 6.75 -4.08
C LYS A 24 22.95 7.66 -3.82
N HIS A 25 22.72 8.04 -2.55
CA HIS A 25 21.67 8.96 -2.12
C HIS A 25 20.24 8.52 -2.49
N PHE A 26 19.98 7.21 -2.52
CA PHE A 26 18.61 6.68 -2.57
C PHE A 26 18.00 6.77 -1.17
N ASP A 27 17.60 7.97 -0.78
CA ASP A 27 17.13 8.31 0.56
C ASP A 27 15.67 7.89 0.83
N TYR A 28 14.89 7.67 -0.23
CA TYR A 28 13.48 7.32 -0.14
C TYR A 28 13.18 5.91 -0.63
N LEU A 29 12.60 5.08 0.26
CA LEU A 29 12.02 3.78 -0.08
C LEU A 29 10.58 4.01 -0.49
N VAL A 30 10.29 3.89 -1.79
CA VAL A 30 8.95 4.13 -2.36
C VAL A 30 8.00 3.01 -1.96
N THR A 31 8.42 1.75 -2.16
CA THR A 31 7.62 0.57 -1.80
C THR A 31 8.45 -0.69 -1.76
N ILE A 32 7.91 -1.73 -1.10
CA ILE A 32 8.38 -3.11 -1.16
C ILE A 32 7.23 -3.95 -1.71
N VAL A 33 7.46 -4.61 -2.83
CA VAL A 33 6.47 -5.48 -3.47
C VAL A 33 6.88 -6.93 -3.23
N GLY A 34 6.06 -7.69 -2.49
CA GLY A 34 6.21 -9.14 -2.40
C GLY A 34 5.80 -9.80 -3.72
N GLU A 35 6.51 -10.84 -4.12
CA GLU A 35 6.22 -11.56 -5.34
C GLU A 35 6.48 -13.06 -5.18
N ASP A 36 5.57 -13.85 -5.74
CA ASP A 36 5.74 -15.29 -5.93
C ASP A 36 6.19 -15.53 -7.37
N PHE A 37 7.51 -15.72 -7.55
CA PHE A 37 8.13 -15.94 -8.86
C PHE A 37 7.91 -17.36 -9.42
N GLY A 38 7.16 -18.19 -8.69
CA GLY A 38 6.84 -19.55 -9.07
C GLY A 38 7.83 -20.58 -8.51
N ALA A 39 7.67 -21.83 -8.97
CA ALA A 39 8.38 -22.97 -8.39
C ALA A 39 9.91 -22.95 -8.61
N GLU A 40 10.40 -22.25 -9.62
CA GLU A 40 11.83 -22.22 -9.95
C GLU A 40 12.60 -21.19 -9.10
N GLU A 41 12.05 -19.99 -8.89
CA GLU A 41 12.70 -18.90 -8.16
C GLU A 41 12.17 -18.73 -6.73
N GLY A 42 10.94 -19.20 -6.46
CA GLY A 42 10.32 -19.13 -5.13
C GLY A 42 9.75 -17.75 -4.81
N LEU A 43 9.77 -17.39 -3.53
CA LEU A 43 9.26 -16.10 -3.03
C LEU A 43 10.37 -15.06 -2.99
N GLY A 44 10.00 -13.79 -3.10
CA GLY A 44 10.95 -12.70 -2.96
C GLY A 44 10.26 -11.34 -2.91
N CYS A 45 11.09 -10.29 -2.94
CA CYS A 45 10.65 -8.90 -2.90
C CYS A 45 11.35 -8.07 -3.97
N VAL A 46 10.63 -7.08 -4.46
CA VAL A 46 11.18 -5.98 -5.28
C VAL A 46 11.06 -4.69 -4.49
N TYR A 47 12.19 -4.07 -4.22
CA TYR A 47 12.30 -2.78 -3.53
C TYR A 47 12.42 -1.69 -4.58
N ILE A 48 11.61 -0.65 -4.48
CA ILE A 48 11.70 0.54 -5.33
C ILE A 48 12.24 1.68 -4.48
N LEU A 49 13.40 2.20 -4.90
CA LEU A 49 14.09 3.31 -4.24
C LEU A 49 14.10 4.53 -5.14
N GLU A 50 14.05 5.71 -4.53
CA GLU A 50 14.13 6.99 -5.22
C GLU A 50 15.15 7.90 -4.51
N ASN A 51 15.91 8.62 -5.31
CA ASN A 51 16.69 9.76 -4.87
C ASN A 51 15.78 11.00 -4.95
N THR A 52 15.47 11.62 -3.82
CA THR A 52 14.51 12.74 -3.77
C THR A 52 15.02 14.03 -4.42
N ASP A 53 16.34 14.19 -4.58
CA ASP A 53 16.93 15.36 -5.23
C ASP A 53 16.93 15.23 -6.76
N SER A 54 17.34 14.07 -7.28
CA SER A 54 17.45 13.83 -8.73
C SER A 54 16.22 13.19 -9.36
N HIS A 55 15.28 12.67 -8.55
CA HIS A 55 14.15 11.84 -8.97
C HIS A 55 14.55 10.56 -9.74
N GLU A 56 15.80 10.15 -9.60
CA GLU A 56 16.28 8.89 -10.15
C GLU A 56 15.72 7.73 -9.33
N ARG A 57 15.24 6.71 -10.01
CA ARG A 57 14.70 5.49 -9.39
C ARG A 57 15.55 4.29 -9.69
N CYS A 58 15.72 3.42 -8.72
CA CYS A 58 16.27 2.09 -8.93
C CYS A 58 15.38 1.03 -8.30
N SER A 59 15.47 -0.18 -8.82
CA SER A 59 14.79 -1.34 -8.26
C SER A 59 15.79 -2.42 -7.87
N VAL A 60 15.55 -3.05 -6.72
CA VAL A 60 16.36 -4.14 -6.19
C VAL A 60 15.46 -5.36 -6.03
N LYS A 61 15.82 -6.45 -6.70
CA LYS A 61 15.16 -7.76 -6.53
C LYS A 61 15.93 -8.58 -5.49
N MET A 62 15.22 -9.12 -4.51
CA MET A 62 15.77 -10.00 -3.51
C MET A 62 14.92 -11.26 -3.40
N LEU A 63 15.54 -12.42 -3.67
CA LEU A 63 14.90 -13.72 -3.47
C LEU A 63 15.02 -14.15 -2.01
N ALA A 64 13.96 -14.69 -1.45
CA ALA A 64 13.95 -15.22 -0.11
C ALA A 64 14.80 -16.50 -0.02
N LYS A 65 15.58 -16.60 1.03
CA LYS A 65 16.29 -17.83 1.38
C LYS A 65 15.35 -18.73 2.20
N VAL A 66 15.32 -20.01 1.91
CA VAL A 66 14.57 -20.97 2.74
C VAL A 66 15.47 -21.47 3.87
N VAL A 67 15.01 -21.25 5.10
CA VAL A 67 15.69 -21.69 6.34
C VAL A 67 14.65 -22.36 7.24
N ASP A 68 14.91 -23.59 7.65
CA ASP A 68 14.03 -24.40 8.50
C ASP A 68 12.57 -24.50 7.98
N GLY A 69 12.40 -24.40 6.64
CA GLY A 69 11.11 -24.46 5.96
C GLY A 69 10.42 -23.08 5.77
N GLU A 70 10.97 -22.01 6.33
CA GLU A 70 10.43 -20.65 6.21
C GLU A 70 11.24 -19.84 5.20
N SER A 71 10.56 -18.94 4.48
CA SER A 71 11.17 -17.99 3.54
C SER A 71 11.61 -16.74 4.30
N VAL A 72 12.89 -16.40 4.24
CA VAL A 72 13.46 -15.29 5.02
C VAL A 72 14.20 -14.29 4.14
N ILE A 73 14.16 -13.01 4.51
CA ILE A 73 14.92 -11.89 3.92
C ILE A 73 15.46 -11.02 5.07
N PRO A 74 16.69 -10.46 5.00
CA PRO A 74 17.13 -9.48 6.00
C PRO A 74 16.26 -8.20 5.94
N THR A 75 15.88 -7.66 7.11
CA THR A 75 15.12 -6.40 7.21
C THR A 75 15.92 -5.19 6.76
N VAL A 76 15.21 -4.19 6.23
CA VAL A 76 15.75 -2.85 5.95
C VAL A 76 15.12 -1.75 6.83
N THR A 77 14.40 -2.12 7.88
CA THR A 77 13.76 -1.17 8.83
C THR A 77 14.76 -0.24 9.50
N ASN A 78 15.98 -0.72 9.76
CA ASN A 78 17.08 0.10 10.31
C ASN A 78 17.61 1.13 9.32
N ILE A 79 17.33 0.96 8.01
CA ILE A 79 17.77 1.85 6.94
C ILE A 79 16.65 2.85 6.63
N TRP A 80 15.43 2.35 6.41
CA TRP A 80 14.24 3.16 6.14
C TRP A 80 13.10 2.74 7.08
N HIS A 81 12.68 3.63 7.97
CA HIS A 81 11.61 3.33 8.93
C HIS A 81 10.27 2.97 8.27
N VAL A 82 9.99 3.47 7.07
CA VAL A 82 8.78 3.10 6.32
C VAL A 82 8.70 1.61 5.98
N ALA A 83 9.84 0.92 5.94
CA ALA A 83 9.91 -0.51 5.71
C ALA A 83 9.17 -1.34 6.77
N ASP A 84 9.00 -0.83 8.01
CA ASP A 84 8.26 -1.52 9.07
C ASP A 84 6.89 -2.01 8.59
N LEU A 85 6.05 -1.13 8.07
CA LEU A 85 4.72 -1.51 7.60
C LEU A 85 4.76 -2.28 6.27
N LEU A 86 5.67 -1.92 5.37
CA LEU A 86 5.79 -2.57 4.06
C LEU A 86 6.27 -4.02 4.16
N GLU A 87 7.22 -4.31 5.05
CA GLU A 87 7.70 -5.66 5.31
C GLU A 87 6.61 -6.52 5.98
N ARG A 88 5.85 -5.94 6.91
CA ARG A 88 4.70 -6.62 7.53
C ARG A 88 3.59 -6.92 6.52
N GLU A 89 3.35 -6.05 5.54
CA GLU A 89 2.43 -6.31 4.43
C GLU A 89 2.88 -7.53 3.61
N VAL A 90 4.16 -7.57 3.24
CA VAL A 90 4.73 -8.71 2.50
C VAL A 90 4.65 -10.00 3.32
N TYR A 91 5.00 -9.95 4.61
CA TYR A 91 4.81 -11.09 5.50
C TYR A 91 3.35 -11.56 5.53
N ASP A 92 2.42 -10.64 5.66
CA ASP A 92 1.00 -10.97 5.80
C ASP A 92 0.46 -11.72 4.57
N PHE A 93 0.83 -11.28 3.38
CA PHE A 93 0.29 -11.83 2.13
C PHE A 93 1.11 -12.96 1.52
N PHE A 94 2.43 -13.01 1.75
CA PHE A 94 3.33 -13.99 1.15
C PHE A 94 4.02 -14.92 2.15
N GLY A 95 4.04 -14.57 3.44
CA GLY A 95 4.70 -15.37 4.47
C GLY A 95 6.23 -15.28 4.46
N ILE A 96 6.78 -14.19 3.96
CA ILE A 96 8.22 -13.94 4.00
C ILE A 96 8.54 -13.29 5.34
N LEU A 97 9.43 -13.93 6.13
CA LEU A 97 9.89 -13.40 7.42
C LEU A 97 11.08 -12.46 7.21
N PHE A 98 11.03 -11.28 7.82
CA PHE A 98 12.14 -10.33 7.77
C PHE A 98 13.01 -10.41 9.02
N LEU A 99 14.25 -10.85 8.82
CA LEU A 99 15.20 -11.08 9.91
C LEU A 99 15.65 -9.75 10.52
N GLY A 100 15.49 -9.63 11.85
CA GLY A 100 15.79 -8.40 12.60
C GLY A 100 14.67 -7.35 12.58
N HIS A 101 13.52 -7.66 11.99
CA HIS A 101 12.34 -6.79 12.09
C HIS A 101 11.78 -6.83 13.52
N PRO A 102 11.50 -5.67 14.16
CA PRO A 102 11.14 -5.64 15.58
C PRO A 102 9.74 -6.17 15.89
N ASP A 103 8.82 -6.19 14.90
CA ASP A 103 7.41 -6.50 15.11
C ASP A 103 6.77 -7.19 13.87
N MET A 104 7.11 -8.48 13.67
CA MET A 104 6.52 -9.30 12.61
C MET A 104 5.13 -9.82 13.00
N ARG A 105 4.12 -8.97 12.86
CA ARG A 105 2.70 -9.32 13.01
C ARG A 105 1.96 -9.09 11.71
N ARG A 106 0.81 -9.75 11.55
CA ARG A 106 -0.12 -9.41 10.45
C ARG A 106 -0.51 -7.94 10.51
N LEU A 107 -0.78 -7.35 9.36
CA LEU A 107 -1.11 -5.93 9.22
C LEU A 107 -2.52 -5.71 8.68
N PHE A 108 -2.92 -6.46 7.66
CA PHE A 108 -4.19 -6.35 6.95
C PHE A 108 -5.15 -7.50 7.25
N LEU A 109 -4.63 -8.72 7.36
CA LEU A 109 -5.44 -9.88 7.62
C LEU A 109 -5.67 -10.06 9.12
N ARG A 110 -6.77 -10.74 9.47
CA ARG A 110 -7.03 -11.13 10.85
C ARG A 110 -5.94 -12.07 11.36
N ASN A 111 -5.67 -12.06 12.67
CA ASN A 111 -4.62 -12.89 13.26
C ASN A 111 -4.91 -14.39 13.15
N ASP A 112 -6.20 -14.77 13.11
CA ASP A 112 -6.66 -16.14 12.93
C ASP A 112 -6.72 -16.60 11.45
N PHE A 113 -6.38 -15.73 10.49
CA PHE A 113 -6.37 -16.08 9.08
C PHE A 113 -5.32 -17.15 8.77
N LYS A 114 -5.70 -18.22 8.07
CA LYS A 114 -4.81 -19.35 7.77
C LYS A 114 -4.11 -19.18 6.42
N GLY A 115 -2.76 -19.14 6.46
CA GLY A 115 -1.92 -19.04 5.28
C GLY A 115 -1.72 -17.60 4.77
N HIS A 116 -1.25 -17.50 3.53
CA HIS A 116 -0.81 -16.27 2.89
C HIS A 116 -1.43 -16.18 1.48
N PRO A 117 -2.49 -15.37 1.31
CA PRO A 117 -3.40 -15.50 0.17
C PRO A 117 -2.84 -15.04 -1.17
N PHE A 118 -1.73 -14.29 -1.22
CA PHE A 118 -1.15 -13.85 -2.50
C PHE A 118 -0.17 -14.88 -3.10
N ARG A 119 0.19 -15.92 -2.35
CA ARG A 119 0.95 -17.03 -2.90
C ARG A 119 0.15 -17.75 -3.99
N LYS A 120 0.83 -18.25 -5.01
CA LYS A 120 0.19 -18.99 -6.12
C LYS A 120 -0.30 -20.38 -5.72
N ASP A 121 0.31 -20.97 -4.69
CA ASP A 121 -0.08 -22.27 -4.14
C ASP A 121 -1.24 -22.18 -3.15
N TRP A 122 -1.58 -20.99 -2.65
CA TRP A 122 -2.69 -20.82 -1.70
C TRP A 122 -4.04 -20.99 -2.37
N LYS A 123 -4.91 -21.71 -1.69
CA LYS A 123 -6.31 -21.96 -2.12
C LYS A 123 -7.26 -21.59 -1.01
N PHE A 124 -8.34 -20.91 -1.38
CA PHE A 124 -9.43 -20.66 -0.44
C PHE A 124 -10.05 -21.99 0.00
N ASN A 125 -10.27 -22.13 1.30
CA ASN A 125 -10.99 -23.28 1.86
C ASN A 125 -12.37 -22.82 2.30
N ASP A 126 -13.43 -23.34 1.68
CA ASP A 126 -14.82 -22.99 1.99
C ASP A 126 -15.24 -23.39 3.41
N ASP A 127 -14.52 -24.36 4.03
CA ASP A 127 -14.75 -24.78 5.41
C ASP A 127 -14.04 -23.88 6.44
N TYR A 128 -13.49 -22.75 6.01
CA TYR A 128 -12.80 -21.82 6.89
C TYR A 128 -13.76 -21.17 7.88
N VAL A 129 -13.66 -21.58 9.14
CA VAL A 129 -14.40 -20.97 10.25
C VAL A 129 -13.48 -19.93 10.92
N LEU A 130 -13.97 -18.69 10.97
CA LEU A 130 -13.30 -17.64 11.74
C LEU A 130 -13.47 -17.93 13.22
N GLU A 131 -12.35 -18.03 13.93
CA GLU A 131 -12.30 -18.15 15.37
C GLU A 131 -12.36 -16.75 16.03
N ASP A 132 -12.26 -16.67 17.34
CA ASP A 132 -12.13 -15.39 18.03
C ASP A 132 -10.80 -14.73 17.65
N ASP A 133 -10.85 -13.56 17.02
CA ASP A 133 -9.69 -12.78 16.64
C ASP A 133 -9.05 -12.15 17.88
N LYS A 134 -8.18 -12.91 18.52
CA LYS A 134 -7.39 -12.41 19.67
C LYS A 134 -6.17 -11.68 19.13
N GLU A 135 -6.16 -10.39 19.37
CA GLU A 135 -4.98 -9.58 19.04
C GLU A 135 -3.81 -9.95 19.96
N PRO A 136 -2.63 -10.24 19.37
CA PRO A 136 -1.47 -10.47 20.18
C PRO A 136 -1.02 -9.16 20.85
N ASP A 137 -0.62 -9.26 22.12
CA ASP A 137 -0.01 -8.17 22.89
C ASP A 137 1.51 -8.13 22.75
N TYR A 138 2.04 -8.92 21.82
CA TYR A 138 3.47 -9.03 21.49
C TYR A 138 3.72 -8.97 20.00
N GLY A 139 4.88 -8.43 19.63
CA GLY A 139 5.46 -8.54 18.30
C GLY A 139 6.42 -9.72 18.25
N MET A 140 6.65 -10.27 17.06
CA MET A 140 7.63 -11.33 16.85
C MET A 140 8.88 -10.76 16.18
N GLU A 141 10.04 -11.11 16.68
CA GLU A 141 11.35 -10.82 16.10
C GLU A 141 12.01 -12.13 15.70
N TYR A 142 12.60 -12.19 14.51
CA TYR A 142 13.24 -13.36 13.95
C TYR A 142 14.69 -13.08 13.60
N TRP A 143 15.59 -14.04 13.85
CA TRP A 143 17.01 -13.96 13.46
C TRP A 143 17.57 -15.36 13.21
N LEU A 144 18.76 -15.42 12.59
CA LEU A 144 19.50 -16.67 12.46
C LEU A 144 20.53 -16.79 13.58
N ASP A 145 20.65 -17.96 14.16
CA ASP A 145 21.73 -18.29 15.10
C ASP A 145 23.09 -18.51 14.39
N LYS A 146 24.12 -18.84 15.14
CA LYS A 146 25.47 -19.06 14.59
C LYS A 146 25.56 -20.26 13.65
N ASP A 147 24.67 -21.23 13.80
CA ASP A 147 24.57 -22.44 13.00
C ASP A 147 23.65 -22.29 11.80
N GLY A 148 23.00 -21.11 11.66
CA GLY A 148 22.12 -20.74 10.57
C GLY A 148 20.66 -21.18 10.75
N HIS A 149 20.25 -21.59 11.96
CA HIS A 149 18.90 -21.96 12.31
C HIS A 149 18.04 -20.71 12.63
N LEU A 150 16.76 -20.78 12.30
CA LEU A 150 15.80 -19.71 12.56
C LEU A 150 15.41 -19.68 14.05
N CYS A 151 15.67 -18.55 14.69
CA CYS A 151 15.27 -18.26 16.06
C CYS A 151 14.21 -17.16 16.09
N SER A 152 13.41 -17.16 17.16
CA SER A 152 12.40 -16.13 17.36
C SER A 152 12.27 -15.70 18.80
N LYS A 153 11.77 -14.48 19.02
CA LYS A 153 11.51 -13.92 20.34
C LYS A 153 10.21 -13.11 20.30
N GLN A 154 9.45 -13.17 21.39
CA GLN A 154 8.30 -12.31 21.59
C GLN A 154 8.74 -11.01 22.28
N ASN A 155 8.40 -9.88 21.68
CA ASN A 155 8.60 -8.55 22.23
C ASN A 155 7.25 -8.00 22.71
N LYS A 156 7.10 -7.78 24.02
CA LYS A 156 5.85 -7.25 24.60
C LYS A 156 5.59 -5.85 24.07
N LEU A 157 4.39 -5.61 23.54
CA LEU A 157 3.98 -4.33 22.97
C LEU A 157 3.53 -3.33 24.03
N PHE A 158 2.85 -3.84 25.05
CA PHE A 158 2.29 -3.04 26.13
C PHE A 158 2.88 -3.48 27.45
N THR A 159 3.13 -2.54 28.35
CA THR A 159 3.48 -2.79 29.74
C THR A 159 2.22 -2.69 30.61
N ASP A 160 2.29 -3.18 31.84
CA ASP A 160 1.13 -3.15 32.75
C ASP A 160 0.79 -1.71 33.21
N ASP A 161 1.72 -0.76 33.02
CA ASP A 161 1.56 0.67 33.32
C ASP A 161 1.09 1.49 32.10
N ASP A 162 1.00 0.87 30.90
CA ASP A 162 0.56 1.58 29.70
C ASP A 162 -0.95 1.80 29.70
N TYR A 163 -1.38 3.05 29.51
CA TYR A 163 -2.77 3.37 29.25
C TYR A 163 -3.03 3.33 27.75
N VAL A 164 -3.79 2.31 27.31
CA VAL A 164 -4.05 2.05 25.91
C VAL A 164 -5.48 2.47 25.54
N ILE A 165 -5.61 3.30 24.52
CA ILE A 165 -6.90 3.71 23.95
C ILE A 165 -7.01 3.25 22.50
N ASN A 166 -8.24 2.97 22.06
CA ASN A 166 -8.54 2.66 20.65
C ASN A 166 -9.24 3.85 20.00
N ILE A 167 -8.66 4.39 18.94
CA ILE A 167 -9.26 5.41 18.08
C ILE A 167 -9.67 4.72 16.77
N GLY A 168 -10.98 4.61 16.55
CA GLY A 168 -11.55 3.82 15.46
C GLY A 168 -11.87 2.37 15.85
N PRO A 169 -12.28 1.49 14.90
CA PRO A 169 -12.32 1.67 13.45
C PRO A 169 -13.34 2.68 12.91
N GLN A 170 -14.38 2.99 13.64
CA GLN A 170 -15.33 4.07 13.33
C GLN A 170 -15.14 5.21 14.33
N HIS A 171 -14.51 6.28 13.88
CA HIS A 171 -14.24 7.47 14.67
C HIS A 171 -14.24 8.72 13.77
N PRO A 172 -14.84 9.85 14.19
CA PRO A 172 -14.89 11.07 13.38
C PRO A 172 -13.50 11.56 12.92
N SER A 173 -12.49 11.44 13.78
CA SER A 173 -11.14 11.91 13.49
C SER A 173 -10.40 11.12 12.41
N THR A 174 -10.82 9.90 12.09
CA THR A 174 -10.14 9.06 11.07
C THR A 174 -10.74 9.23 9.68
N HIS A 175 -11.90 9.86 9.57
CA HIS A 175 -12.65 10.10 8.31
C HIS A 175 -12.85 8.83 7.44
N GLY A 176 -12.69 7.65 8.03
CA GLY A 176 -12.80 6.38 7.35
C GLY A 176 -12.69 5.21 8.33
N VAL A 177 -12.28 4.04 7.84
CA VAL A 177 -12.20 2.82 8.63
C VAL A 177 -10.74 2.50 8.95
N LEU A 178 -10.22 3.17 9.97
CA LEU A 178 -8.87 2.99 10.49
C LEU A 178 -8.94 2.89 12.02
N ARG A 179 -8.30 1.88 12.60
CA ARG A 179 -8.13 1.77 14.04
C ARG A 179 -6.69 2.06 14.42
N LEU A 180 -6.52 2.97 15.35
CA LEU A 180 -5.23 3.30 15.96
C LEU A 180 -5.27 2.85 17.42
N GLN A 181 -4.49 1.85 17.77
CA GLN A 181 -4.27 1.45 19.15
C GLN A 181 -3.13 2.30 19.70
N THR A 182 -3.47 3.21 20.61
CA THR A 182 -2.59 4.31 21.01
C THR A 182 -2.26 4.21 22.48
N VAL A 183 -0.97 4.19 22.80
CA VAL A 183 -0.47 4.30 24.16
C VAL A 183 -0.31 5.77 24.52
N VAL A 184 -0.98 6.21 25.57
CA VAL A 184 -0.98 7.60 26.02
C VAL A 184 -0.50 7.74 27.47
N ASP A 185 0.05 8.93 27.77
CA ASP A 185 0.38 9.38 29.12
C ASP A 185 -0.26 10.76 29.31
N GLY A 186 -1.42 10.78 29.96
CA GLY A 186 -2.31 11.92 29.95
C GLY A 186 -2.76 12.26 28.53
N GLU A 187 -2.41 13.46 28.03
CA GLU A 187 -2.70 13.91 26.66
C GLU A 187 -1.55 13.64 25.67
N THR A 188 -0.44 13.08 26.14
CA THR A 188 0.73 12.82 25.31
C THR A 188 0.67 11.43 24.70
N VAL A 189 0.73 11.37 23.35
CA VAL A 189 0.85 10.10 22.62
C VAL A 189 2.28 9.60 22.71
N LYS A 190 2.46 8.39 23.23
CA LYS A 190 3.76 7.71 23.36
C LYS A 190 4.05 6.78 22.19
N ARG A 191 3.09 5.94 21.81
CA ARG A 191 3.19 4.95 20.75
C ARG A 191 1.85 4.78 20.05
N VAL A 192 1.89 4.47 18.75
CA VAL A 192 0.69 4.19 17.96
C VAL A 192 0.91 2.91 17.16
N TYR A 193 -0.01 1.99 17.27
CA TYR A 193 -0.07 0.76 16.49
C TYR A 193 -1.27 0.85 15.55
N PRO A 194 -1.06 1.03 14.23
CA PRO A 194 -2.14 1.06 13.26
C PRO A 194 -2.66 -0.37 12.98
N HIS A 195 -3.98 -0.50 12.96
CA HIS A 195 -4.67 -1.71 12.52
C HIS A 195 -5.39 -1.39 11.21
N LEU A 196 -4.87 -1.92 10.14
CA LEU A 196 -5.36 -1.73 8.78
C LEU A 196 -6.26 -2.93 8.40
N GLY A 197 -6.73 -2.96 7.15
CA GLY A 197 -7.39 -4.14 6.60
C GLY A 197 -8.91 -4.16 6.67
N TYR A 198 -9.57 -3.28 7.44
CA TYR A 198 -11.03 -3.27 7.54
C TYR A 198 -11.76 -3.12 6.20
N ILE A 199 -11.12 -2.46 5.24
CA ILE A 199 -11.62 -2.27 3.87
C ILE A 199 -10.79 -3.00 2.83
N HIS A 200 -9.86 -3.88 3.24
CA HIS A 200 -9.06 -4.68 2.32
C HIS A 200 -9.92 -5.73 1.63
N ARG A 201 -9.82 -5.85 0.31
CA ARG A 201 -10.68 -6.71 -0.51
C ARG A 201 -9.92 -7.69 -1.39
N GLY A 202 -8.60 -7.83 -1.23
CA GLY A 202 -7.77 -8.71 -2.04
C GLY A 202 -7.73 -8.31 -3.52
N ILE A 203 -7.68 -7.01 -3.82
CA ILE A 203 -7.77 -6.48 -5.19
C ILE A 203 -6.64 -7.03 -6.05
N GLU A 204 -5.42 -7.12 -5.53
CA GLU A 204 -4.25 -7.66 -6.21
C GLU A 204 -4.49 -9.12 -6.63
N LYS A 205 -5.03 -9.93 -5.73
CA LYS A 205 -5.37 -11.33 -6.02
C LYS A 205 -6.49 -11.46 -7.03
N MET A 206 -7.49 -10.57 -6.98
CA MET A 206 -8.55 -10.52 -8.00
C MET A 206 -8.00 -10.16 -9.37
N CYS A 207 -7.02 -9.24 -9.45
CA CYS A 207 -6.40 -8.85 -10.71
C CYS A 207 -5.69 -10.02 -11.40
N GLU A 208 -5.16 -11.01 -10.68
CA GLU A 208 -4.60 -12.24 -11.28
C GLU A 208 -5.65 -13.05 -12.06
N SER A 209 -6.94 -12.95 -11.70
CA SER A 209 -8.03 -13.67 -12.33
C SER A 209 -8.75 -12.89 -13.43
N TYR A 210 -8.48 -11.60 -13.56
CA TYR A 210 -9.15 -10.72 -14.49
C TYR A 210 -8.28 -10.38 -15.69
N THR A 211 -8.93 -10.04 -16.80
CA THR A 211 -8.24 -9.40 -17.93
C THR A 211 -7.91 -7.94 -17.59
N TYR A 212 -6.93 -7.35 -18.25
CA TYR A 212 -6.55 -5.96 -18.04
C TYR A 212 -7.75 -4.99 -18.10
N PRO A 213 -8.66 -5.05 -19.10
CA PRO A 213 -9.85 -4.19 -19.12
C PRO A 213 -10.79 -4.41 -17.93
N GLN A 214 -10.92 -5.63 -17.41
CA GLN A 214 -11.74 -5.92 -16.23
C GLN A 214 -11.11 -5.37 -14.95
N SER A 215 -9.79 -5.43 -14.82
CA SER A 215 -9.05 -4.90 -13.66
C SER A 215 -9.19 -3.38 -13.52
N LEU A 216 -9.43 -2.65 -14.62
CA LEU A 216 -9.65 -1.20 -14.58
C LEU A 216 -10.83 -0.81 -13.67
N ALA A 217 -11.86 -1.64 -13.58
CA ALA A 217 -13.01 -1.36 -12.71
C ALA A 217 -12.67 -1.39 -11.21
N LEU A 218 -11.58 -2.06 -10.83
CA LEU A 218 -11.15 -2.15 -9.44
C LEU A 218 -10.40 -0.88 -9.00
N THR A 219 -9.62 -0.27 -9.91
CA THR A 219 -8.75 0.87 -9.59
C THR A 219 -9.51 2.12 -9.18
N ASP A 220 -10.66 2.41 -9.80
CA ASP A 220 -11.50 3.55 -9.45
C ASP A 220 -11.97 3.49 -7.98
N ARG A 221 -12.00 2.30 -7.38
CA ARG A 221 -12.53 2.03 -6.05
C ARG A 221 -11.45 1.88 -4.97
N LEU A 222 -10.19 2.09 -5.32
CA LEU A 222 -9.08 2.10 -4.35
C LEU A 222 -9.19 3.34 -3.45
N ASN A 223 -9.35 4.49 -4.08
CA ASN A 223 -9.60 5.75 -3.40
C ASN A 223 -10.56 6.58 -4.26
N TYR A 224 -11.82 6.70 -3.83
CA TYR A 224 -12.85 7.41 -4.59
C TYR A 224 -12.63 8.92 -4.72
N LEU A 225 -11.69 9.51 -3.95
CA LEU A 225 -11.28 10.92 -4.09
C LEU A 225 -10.22 11.15 -5.16
N SER A 226 -9.68 10.09 -5.74
CA SER A 226 -8.69 10.12 -6.82
C SER A 226 -8.90 8.98 -7.82
N ALA A 227 -10.17 8.62 -8.06
CA ALA A 227 -10.56 7.48 -8.89
C ALA A 227 -9.94 7.53 -10.29
N MET A 228 -10.00 8.69 -10.95
CA MET A 228 -9.43 8.87 -12.28
C MET A 228 -7.91 8.69 -12.30
N MET A 229 -7.20 9.25 -11.30
CA MET A 229 -5.74 9.16 -11.24
C MET A 229 -5.26 7.72 -11.06
N HIS A 230 -5.92 6.92 -10.19
CA HIS A 230 -5.59 5.51 -10.02
C HIS A 230 -5.82 4.72 -11.32
N ARG A 231 -6.92 4.98 -11.99
CA ARG A 231 -7.19 4.36 -13.28
C ARG A 231 -6.19 4.81 -14.34
N HIS A 232 -5.84 6.11 -14.38
CA HIS A 232 -4.84 6.64 -15.32
C HIS A 232 -3.49 5.95 -15.13
N ALA A 233 -3.06 5.75 -13.88
CA ALA A 233 -1.81 5.05 -13.58
C ALA A 233 -1.79 3.62 -14.16
N LEU A 234 -2.86 2.83 -13.94
CA LEU A 234 -2.92 1.46 -14.48
C LEU A 234 -3.02 1.45 -16.00
N VAL A 235 -3.87 2.30 -16.59
CA VAL A 235 -4.01 2.41 -18.04
C VAL A 235 -2.68 2.81 -18.68
N GLY A 236 -1.97 3.79 -18.10
CA GLY A 236 -0.67 4.25 -18.60
C GLY A 236 0.40 3.16 -18.57
N VAL A 237 0.46 2.35 -17.51
CA VAL A 237 1.39 1.20 -17.44
C VAL A 237 1.07 0.16 -18.51
N ILE A 238 -0.20 -0.14 -18.75
CA ILE A 238 -0.62 -1.11 -19.77
C ILE A 238 -0.28 -0.56 -21.18
N GLU A 239 -0.56 0.72 -21.45
CA GLU A 239 -0.26 1.38 -22.71
C GLU A 239 1.23 1.41 -23.00
N GLU A 240 2.06 1.73 -22.00
CA GLU A 240 3.52 1.68 -22.14
C GLU A 240 4.02 0.26 -22.42
N GLY A 241 3.49 -0.73 -21.69
CA GLY A 241 3.83 -2.14 -21.89
C GLY A 241 3.44 -2.69 -23.27
N MET A 242 2.33 -2.18 -23.84
CA MET A 242 1.84 -2.54 -25.18
C MET A 242 2.44 -1.69 -26.30
N GLY A 243 3.14 -0.60 -25.99
CA GLY A 243 3.65 0.35 -26.95
C GLY A 243 2.54 1.15 -27.69
N VAL A 244 1.44 1.45 -26.99
CA VAL A 244 0.30 2.22 -27.54
C VAL A 244 0.63 3.69 -27.55
N GLU A 245 0.59 4.33 -28.73
CA GLU A 245 0.73 5.79 -28.83
C GLU A 245 -0.64 6.48 -28.73
N LEU A 246 -0.71 7.44 -27.83
CA LEU A 246 -1.91 8.28 -27.64
C LEU A 246 -1.83 9.55 -28.46
N THR A 247 -2.99 10.01 -28.98
CA THR A 247 -3.10 11.32 -29.59
C THR A 247 -2.96 12.42 -28.52
N ASP A 248 -2.50 13.61 -28.93
CA ASP A 248 -2.35 14.73 -28.00
C ASP A 248 -3.70 15.16 -27.38
N ARG A 249 -4.80 15.06 -28.15
CA ARG A 249 -6.15 15.33 -27.62
C ARG A 249 -6.47 14.44 -26.40
N ILE A 250 -6.22 13.14 -26.48
CA ILE A 250 -6.47 12.21 -25.37
C ILE A 250 -5.61 12.59 -24.16
N LYS A 251 -4.32 12.91 -24.37
CA LYS A 251 -3.42 13.31 -23.29
C LYS A 251 -3.91 14.56 -22.57
N TYR A 252 -4.32 15.59 -23.32
CA TYR A 252 -4.85 16.83 -22.74
C TYR A 252 -6.15 16.60 -21.98
N ILE A 253 -7.08 15.82 -22.52
CA ILE A 253 -8.34 15.50 -21.83
C ILE A 253 -8.06 14.77 -20.52
N ARG A 254 -7.19 13.75 -20.53
CA ARG A 254 -6.82 13.05 -19.31
C ARG A 254 -6.20 13.98 -18.27
N THR A 255 -5.31 14.89 -18.69
CA THR A 255 -4.71 15.87 -17.79
C THR A 255 -5.76 16.80 -17.19
N ILE A 256 -6.70 17.32 -18.00
CA ILE A 256 -7.79 18.18 -17.51
C ILE A 256 -8.64 17.46 -16.48
N MET A 257 -9.02 16.22 -16.75
CA MET A 257 -9.88 15.45 -15.86
C MET A 257 -9.15 15.03 -14.57
N ASP A 258 -7.85 14.74 -14.63
CA ASP A 258 -7.02 14.46 -13.45
C ASP A 258 -6.91 15.72 -12.56
N GLU A 259 -6.74 16.91 -13.15
CA GLU A 259 -6.66 18.16 -12.39
C GLU A 259 -8.02 18.56 -11.79
N LEU A 260 -9.13 18.30 -12.50
CA LEU A 260 -10.47 18.43 -11.91
C LEU A 260 -10.66 17.49 -10.71
N GLN A 261 -10.22 16.23 -10.83
CA GLN A 261 -10.27 15.29 -9.72
C GLN A 261 -9.38 15.74 -8.55
N ARG A 262 -8.21 16.32 -8.83
CA ARG A 262 -7.34 16.90 -7.82
C ARG A 262 -8.00 18.06 -7.10
N LEU A 263 -8.66 18.94 -7.83
CA LEU A 263 -9.42 20.07 -7.28
C LEU A 263 -10.55 19.56 -6.38
N ASP A 264 -11.30 18.56 -6.82
CA ASP A 264 -12.36 17.90 -6.06
C ASP A 264 -11.82 17.36 -4.71
N SER A 265 -10.70 16.65 -4.76
CA SER A 265 -10.04 16.09 -3.57
C SER A 265 -9.53 17.18 -2.61
N HIS A 266 -8.95 18.27 -3.15
CA HIS A 266 -8.45 19.37 -2.34
C HIS A 266 -9.58 20.13 -1.64
N LEU A 267 -10.71 20.36 -2.32
CA LEU A 267 -11.89 20.99 -1.72
C LEU A 267 -12.42 20.17 -0.53
N LEU A 268 -12.47 18.84 -0.67
CA LEU A 268 -12.84 17.97 0.44
C LEU A 268 -11.83 18.06 1.58
N TYR A 269 -10.53 17.99 1.27
CA TYR A 269 -9.47 18.07 2.28
C TYR A 269 -9.55 19.37 3.09
N VAL A 270 -9.62 20.52 2.41
CA VAL A 270 -9.71 21.82 3.07
C VAL A 270 -10.98 21.94 3.91
N GLY A 271 -12.10 21.45 3.39
CA GLY A 271 -13.38 21.42 4.12
C GLY A 271 -13.30 20.61 5.41
N CYS A 272 -12.80 19.38 5.34
CA CYS A 272 -12.64 18.51 6.51
C CYS A 272 -11.67 19.08 7.54
N CYS A 273 -10.51 19.61 7.11
CA CYS A 273 -9.57 20.29 7.99
C CYS A 273 -10.23 21.48 8.73
N ALA A 274 -11.00 22.27 8.00
CA ALA A 274 -11.71 23.42 8.59
C ALA A 274 -12.75 22.97 9.62
N GLN A 275 -13.47 21.89 9.34
CA GLN A 275 -14.45 21.30 10.27
C GLN A 275 -13.77 20.80 11.56
N ASP A 276 -12.64 20.10 11.44
CA ASP A 276 -11.89 19.59 12.58
C ASP A 276 -11.35 20.74 13.47
N MET A 277 -11.08 21.88 12.89
CA MET A 277 -10.72 23.11 13.61
C MET A 277 -11.95 23.90 14.11
N GLY A 278 -13.17 23.38 13.97
CA GLY A 278 -14.41 23.99 14.43
C GLY A 278 -15.07 24.96 13.44
N ALA A 279 -14.55 25.11 12.20
CA ALA A 279 -15.09 26.02 11.20
C ALA A 279 -16.09 25.32 10.25
N LEU A 280 -17.25 24.90 10.78
CA LEU A 280 -18.28 24.18 10.00
C LEU A 280 -18.76 24.94 8.77
N THR A 281 -18.87 26.28 8.83
CA THR A 281 -19.30 27.09 7.68
C THR A 281 -18.34 26.98 6.51
N ALA A 282 -17.02 26.93 6.78
CA ALA A 282 -16.01 26.74 5.75
C ALA A 282 -16.13 25.36 5.08
N PHE A 283 -16.43 24.31 5.84
CA PHE A 283 -16.77 23.00 5.28
C PHE A 283 -17.97 23.07 4.32
N LEU A 284 -19.05 23.70 4.73
CA LEU A 284 -20.24 23.82 3.88
C LEU A 284 -19.98 24.57 2.58
N TYR A 285 -19.17 25.64 2.61
CA TYR A 285 -18.76 26.35 1.38
C TYR A 285 -17.87 25.50 0.48
N SER A 286 -16.92 24.79 1.07
CA SER A 286 -16.08 23.87 0.32
C SER A 286 -16.88 22.78 -0.39
N MET A 287 -17.88 22.20 0.30
CA MET A 287 -18.78 21.21 -0.31
C MET A 287 -19.66 21.80 -1.41
N ARG A 288 -20.16 23.04 -1.24
CA ARG A 288 -20.91 23.74 -2.30
C ARG A 288 -20.06 23.94 -3.55
N ASP A 289 -18.82 24.39 -3.39
CA ASP A 289 -17.94 24.66 -4.53
C ASP A 289 -17.47 23.35 -5.19
N ARG A 290 -17.31 22.28 -4.40
CA ARG A 290 -17.07 20.91 -4.88
C ARG A 290 -18.17 20.41 -5.81
N GLU A 291 -19.45 20.75 -5.55
CA GLU A 291 -20.57 20.34 -6.41
C GLU A 291 -20.43 20.83 -7.86
N HIS A 292 -19.81 22.00 -8.10
CA HIS A 292 -19.56 22.46 -9.47
C HIS A 292 -18.57 21.56 -10.20
N VAL A 293 -17.52 21.08 -9.53
CA VAL A 293 -16.56 20.15 -10.12
C VAL A 293 -17.23 18.80 -10.40
N LEU A 294 -18.03 18.31 -9.45
CA LEU A 294 -18.75 17.04 -9.62
C LEU A 294 -19.76 17.10 -10.79
N ASN A 295 -20.41 18.24 -11.01
CA ASN A 295 -21.31 18.43 -12.15
C ASN A 295 -20.54 18.37 -13.49
N CYS A 296 -19.37 19.01 -13.57
CA CYS A 296 -18.51 18.90 -14.76
C CYS A 296 -18.08 17.44 -15.03
N MET A 297 -17.75 16.70 -13.98
CA MET A 297 -17.40 15.29 -14.10
C MET A 297 -18.59 14.45 -14.56
N GLU A 298 -19.78 14.70 -14.01
CA GLU A 298 -21.00 13.98 -14.37
C GLU A 298 -21.38 14.23 -15.83
N GLU A 299 -21.34 15.49 -16.29
CA GLU A 299 -21.63 15.86 -17.68
C GLU A 299 -20.65 15.20 -18.66
N THR A 300 -19.35 15.11 -18.27
CA THR A 300 -18.31 14.57 -19.15
C THR A 300 -18.27 13.04 -19.14
N THR A 301 -18.48 12.41 -17.99
CA THR A 301 -18.19 10.97 -17.79
C THR A 301 -19.42 10.15 -17.43
N GLY A 302 -20.53 10.79 -17.07
CA GLY A 302 -21.73 10.15 -16.52
C GLY A 302 -21.61 9.75 -15.05
N GLY A 303 -20.46 9.99 -14.40
CA GLY A 303 -20.20 9.62 -13.02
C GLY A 303 -19.69 10.76 -12.15
N ARG A 304 -20.17 10.84 -10.91
CA ARG A 304 -19.76 11.89 -9.96
C ARG A 304 -18.53 11.51 -9.12
N LEU A 305 -18.35 10.23 -8.78
CA LEU A 305 -17.28 9.74 -7.90
C LEU A 305 -16.44 8.65 -8.53
N ILE A 306 -17.08 7.70 -9.21
CA ILE A 306 -16.43 6.55 -9.85
C ILE A 306 -16.73 6.65 -11.34
N GLN A 307 -15.88 7.40 -12.03
CA GLN A 307 -16.18 7.87 -13.40
C GLN A 307 -15.98 6.78 -14.45
N ASN A 308 -15.06 5.83 -14.22
CA ASN A 308 -14.78 4.73 -15.15
C ASN A 308 -14.47 5.18 -16.60
N TYR A 309 -13.85 6.36 -16.74
CA TYR A 309 -13.76 7.10 -17.99
C TYR A 309 -12.57 6.71 -18.88
N TYR A 310 -11.38 6.48 -18.29
CA TYR A 310 -10.19 6.14 -19.08
C TYR A 310 -10.26 4.69 -19.57
N ARG A 311 -9.91 4.50 -20.85
CA ARG A 311 -9.79 3.19 -21.50
C ARG A 311 -8.37 3.00 -22.03
N ILE A 312 -7.94 1.76 -22.20
CA ILE A 312 -6.65 1.46 -22.85
C ILE A 312 -6.69 1.99 -24.28
N GLY A 313 -5.78 2.89 -24.62
CA GLY A 313 -5.68 3.54 -25.92
C GLY A 313 -6.63 4.73 -26.13
N GLY A 314 -7.44 5.14 -25.10
CA GLY A 314 -8.38 6.22 -25.30
C GLY A 314 -9.19 6.62 -24.08
N LEU A 315 -10.39 7.10 -24.36
CA LEU A 315 -11.41 7.54 -23.41
C LEU A 315 -12.71 6.79 -23.71
N GLN A 316 -13.66 6.84 -22.77
CA GLN A 316 -14.98 6.27 -23.00
C GLN A 316 -15.77 7.09 -24.04
N ASP A 317 -15.79 8.40 -23.88
CA ASP A 317 -16.43 9.35 -24.76
C ASP A 317 -15.54 10.59 -24.92
N ASP A 318 -15.77 11.40 -25.95
CA ASP A 318 -15.10 12.70 -26.13
C ASP A 318 -15.77 13.78 -25.27
N ILE A 319 -15.08 14.89 -25.04
CA ILE A 319 -15.64 16.05 -24.36
C ILE A 319 -16.43 16.86 -25.39
N ASP A 320 -17.69 17.18 -25.06
CA ASP A 320 -18.48 18.13 -25.83
C ASP A 320 -17.83 19.53 -25.82
N PRO A 321 -17.91 20.28 -26.96
CA PRO A 321 -17.28 21.59 -27.09
C PRO A 321 -17.80 22.63 -26.10
#